data_5dda9f40f7f3ea1779f03fb8b8bcb585
#
_entry.id   5dda9f40f7f3ea1779f03fb8b8bcb585
#
_cell.length_a   1.000
_cell.length_b   1.000
_cell.length_c   1.000
_cell.angle_alpha   90.00
_cell.angle_beta   90.00
_cell.angle_gamma   90.00
#
_symmetry.space_group_name_H-M   'P 1'
#
loop_
_entity.id
_entity.type
_entity.pdbx_description
1 polymer ?
#
loop_
_entity_poly.entity_id
_entity_poly.type
_entity_poly.pdbx_seq_one_letter_code
_entity_poly.pdbx_strand_id
1 'polypeptide(L)'
;MAEYKLELRGVCKSFPGVKALDNVQLSLRPGTVHALMGENGAGKSTLMKCLFGIYKMDAGEIILDGEKVEINNPDEAMKKGIAMVHQELQPVPARSVAENMYLGRFPTKCGPLKVIDHKKMYEDTAKWLKEVKMDFDPKAQLGSLSIGQMQSVEIAKAVSQQAKVIIFDEPTSSLSCLLYTSPSPRDA
;
A
#
# COMPACT_ATOMS: atom_id res chain seq x y z
N MET A 1 0.47 22.54 -12.02
CA MET A 1 0.37 21.26 -11.28
C MET A 1 -1.09 20.83 -11.33
N ALA A 2 -1.37 19.54 -11.47
CA ALA A 2 -2.75 19.05 -11.43
C ALA A 2 -3.34 19.35 -10.04
N GLU A 3 -4.60 19.78 -9.97
CA GLU A 3 -5.30 20.08 -8.71
C GLU A 3 -5.43 18.82 -7.86
N TYR A 4 -5.65 17.68 -8.51
CA TYR A 4 -5.79 16.37 -7.87
C TYR A 4 -4.63 15.45 -8.23
N LYS A 5 -4.19 14.69 -7.24
CA LYS A 5 -3.17 13.65 -7.40
C LYS A 5 -3.73 12.40 -8.07
N LEU A 6 -4.95 12.05 -7.69
CA LEU A 6 -5.70 10.91 -8.21
C LEU A 6 -7.16 11.31 -8.38
N GLU A 7 -7.75 10.93 -9.50
CA GLU A 7 -9.19 11.00 -9.71
C GLU A 7 -9.70 9.67 -10.27
N LEU A 8 -10.83 9.24 -9.74
CA LEU A 8 -11.64 8.16 -10.27
C LEU A 8 -12.93 8.78 -10.79
N ARG A 9 -13.27 8.56 -12.04
CA ARG A 9 -14.44 9.15 -12.67
C ARG A 9 -15.33 8.06 -13.25
N GLY A 10 -16.58 8.03 -12.80
CA GLY A 10 -17.61 7.15 -13.35
C GLY A 10 -17.31 5.65 -13.18
N VAL A 11 -16.61 5.25 -12.13
CA VAL A 11 -16.20 3.87 -11.93
C VAL A 11 -17.38 2.98 -11.66
N CYS A 12 -17.54 1.96 -12.50
CA CYS A 12 -18.56 0.92 -12.35
C CYS A 12 -17.91 -0.45 -12.22
N LYS A 13 -18.50 -1.31 -11.38
CA LYS A 13 -18.14 -2.70 -11.25
C LYS A 13 -19.30 -3.54 -10.82
N SER A 14 -19.57 -4.59 -11.59
CA SER A 14 -20.61 -5.57 -11.31
C SER A 14 -20.00 -6.95 -11.12
N PHE A 15 -20.59 -7.72 -10.23
CA PHE A 15 -20.36 -9.14 -10.06
C PHE A 15 -21.67 -9.90 -10.30
N PRO A 16 -21.66 -11.21 -10.52
CA PRO A 16 -22.90 -11.98 -10.68
C PRO A 16 -23.89 -11.70 -9.55
N GLY A 17 -25.03 -11.12 -9.91
CA GLY A 17 -26.13 -10.81 -8.99
C GLY A 17 -26.00 -9.51 -8.19
N VAL A 18 -24.86 -8.75 -8.30
CA VAL A 18 -24.70 -7.50 -7.54
C VAL A 18 -23.93 -6.44 -8.32
N LYS A 19 -24.43 -5.21 -8.34
CA LYS A 19 -23.69 -4.03 -8.82
C LYS A 19 -22.95 -3.42 -7.64
N ALA A 20 -21.66 -3.70 -7.54
CA ALA A 20 -20.84 -3.31 -6.40
C ALA A 20 -20.40 -1.83 -6.46
N LEU A 21 -20.20 -1.28 -7.66
CA LEU A 21 -19.89 0.12 -7.90
C LEU A 21 -20.79 0.65 -9.02
N ASP A 22 -21.39 1.81 -8.79
CA ASP A 22 -22.27 2.47 -9.74
C ASP A 22 -21.89 3.94 -9.88
N ASN A 23 -21.25 4.29 -11.00
CA ASN A 23 -20.82 5.66 -11.33
C ASN A 23 -20.07 6.37 -10.19
N VAL A 24 -19.17 5.65 -9.51
CA VAL A 24 -18.44 6.14 -8.33
C VAL A 24 -17.37 7.14 -8.77
N GLN A 25 -17.26 8.22 -7.98
CA GLN A 25 -16.25 9.27 -8.17
C GLN A 25 -15.43 9.46 -6.89
N LEU A 26 -14.13 9.69 -7.05
CA LEU A 26 -13.21 9.99 -5.96
C LEU A 26 -12.14 10.95 -6.46
N SER A 27 -11.83 11.99 -5.68
CA SER A 27 -10.74 12.92 -6.00
C SER A 27 -9.85 13.10 -4.79
N LEU A 28 -8.55 12.90 -4.96
CA LEU A 28 -7.55 12.97 -3.91
C LEU A 28 -6.55 14.07 -4.21
N ARG A 29 -6.39 15.03 -3.30
CA ARG A 29 -5.39 16.10 -3.41
C ARG A 29 -4.00 15.63 -2.96
N PRO A 30 -2.91 16.20 -3.51
CA PRO A 30 -1.57 15.90 -3.04
C PRO A 30 -1.40 16.24 -1.54
N GLY A 31 -0.67 15.39 -0.81
CA GLY A 31 -0.35 15.63 0.61
C GLY A 31 -1.54 15.54 1.56
N THR A 32 -2.66 14.95 1.15
CA THR A 32 -3.84 14.79 2.00
C THR A 32 -4.07 13.32 2.36
N VAL A 33 -4.74 13.11 3.49
CA VAL A 33 -5.32 11.81 3.88
C VAL A 33 -6.81 11.87 3.61
N HIS A 34 -7.32 10.89 2.86
CA HIS A 34 -8.73 10.79 2.51
C HIS A 34 -9.32 9.51 3.11
N ALA A 35 -10.23 9.66 4.06
CA ALA A 35 -10.93 8.54 4.66
C ALA A 35 -12.16 8.16 3.83
N LEU A 36 -12.20 6.90 3.37
CA LEU A 36 -13.36 6.35 2.67
C LEU A 36 -14.26 5.64 3.68
N MET A 37 -15.36 6.28 4.03
CA MET A 37 -16.31 5.77 5.03
C MET A 37 -17.56 5.20 4.37
N GLY A 38 -18.18 4.23 5.04
CA GLY A 38 -19.42 3.58 4.58
C GLY A 38 -19.61 2.22 5.28
N GLU A 39 -20.82 1.69 5.19
CA GLU A 39 -21.18 0.39 5.76
C GLU A 39 -20.42 -0.78 5.13
N ASN A 40 -20.44 -1.93 5.79
CA ASN A 40 -19.89 -3.15 5.21
C ASN A 40 -20.70 -3.51 3.96
N GLY A 41 -20.00 -3.86 2.88
CA GLY A 41 -20.64 -4.09 1.59
C GLY A 41 -20.89 -2.86 0.73
N ALA A 42 -20.59 -1.63 1.21
CA ALA A 42 -20.76 -0.40 0.42
C ALA A 42 -19.80 -0.23 -0.77
N GLY A 43 -18.99 -1.24 -1.10
CA GLY A 43 -18.10 -1.22 -2.27
C GLY A 43 -16.72 -0.61 -2.02
N LYS A 44 -16.38 -0.19 -0.80
CA LYS A 44 -15.07 0.46 -0.47
C LYS A 44 -13.87 -0.35 -0.94
N SER A 45 -13.75 -1.59 -0.46
CA SER A 45 -12.64 -2.48 -0.85
C SER A 45 -12.70 -2.86 -2.33
N THR A 46 -13.89 -2.92 -2.94
CA THR A 46 -14.04 -3.14 -4.38
C THR A 46 -13.45 -1.98 -5.18
N LEU A 47 -13.72 -0.72 -4.76
CA LEU A 47 -13.16 0.47 -5.40
C LEU A 47 -11.63 0.48 -5.30
N MET A 48 -11.08 0.18 -4.12
CA MET A 48 -9.63 0.10 -3.90
C MET A 48 -8.99 -1.03 -4.72
N LYS A 49 -9.63 -2.19 -4.80
CA LYS A 49 -9.18 -3.31 -5.64
C LYS A 49 -9.24 -3.00 -7.14
N CYS A 50 -10.22 -2.21 -7.59
CA CYS A 50 -10.26 -1.69 -8.97
C CYS A 50 -9.10 -0.71 -9.21
N LEU A 51 -8.86 0.23 -8.30
CA LEU A 51 -7.76 1.18 -8.41
C LEU A 51 -6.40 0.48 -8.44
N PHE A 52 -6.24 -0.58 -7.66
CA PHE A 52 -4.99 -1.36 -7.61
C PHE A 52 -4.85 -2.40 -8.74
N GLY A 53 -5.88 -2.54 -9.60
CA GLY A 53 -5.84 -3.46 -10.75
C GLY A 53 -6.08 -4.94 -10.40
N ILE A 54 -6.58 -5.24 -9.19
CA ILE A 54 -7.02 -6.60 -8.81
C ILE A 54 -8.32 -6.95 -9.53
N TYR A 55 -9.23 -5.97 -9.62
CA TYR A 55 -10.45 -6.10 -10.40
C TYR A 55 -10.42 -5.13 -11.58
N LYS A 56 -10.76 -5.64 -12.76
CA LYS A 56 -10.97 -4.79 -13.94
C LYS A 56 -12.28 -4.03 -13.77
N MET A 57 -12.27 -2.74 -13.96
CA MET A 57 -13.47 -1.90 -14.01
C MET A 57 -14.32 -2.25 -15.24
N ASP A 58 -15.64 -2.18 -15.11
CA ASP A 58 -16.56 -2.37 -16.23
C ASP A 58 -16.74 -1.06 -17.02
N ALA A 59 -16.66 0.08 -16.32
CA ALA A 59 -16.64 1.43 -16.89
C ALA A 59 -15.92 2.42 -15.97
N GLY A 60 -15.61 3.60 -16.49
CA GLY A 60 -14.95 4.68 -15.77
C GLY A 60 -13.50 4.84 -16.19
N GLU A 61 -12.83 5.78 -15.53
CA GLU A 61 -11.44 6.08 -15.81
C GLU A 61 -10.68 6.45 -14.54
N ILE A 62 -9.37 6.20 -14.58
CA ILE A 62 -8.40 6.58 -13.55
C ILE A 62 -7.52 7.68 -14.12
N ILE A 63 -7.41 8.78 -13.39
CA ILE A 63 -6.53 9.92 -13.74
C ILE A 63 -5.51 10.05 -12.62
N LEU A 64 -4.23 9.97 -12.96
CA LEU A 64 -3.12 10.11 -12.01
C LEU A 64 -2.22 11.25 -12.47
N ASP A 65 -1.96 12.22 -11.60
CA ASP A 65 -1.18 13.42 -11.91
C ASP A 65 -1.76 14.22 -13.12
N GLY A 66 -3.08 14.14 -13.36
CA GLY A 66 -3.78 14.79 -14.46
C GLY A 66 -3.77 13.99 -15.78
N GLU A 67 -3.13 12.83 -15.83
CA GLU A 67 -3.08 11.97 -17.01
C GLU A 67 -3.98 10.73 -16.84
N LYS A 68 -4.75 10.38 -17.85
CA LYS A 68 -5.52 9.15 -17.86
C LYS A 68 -4.58 7.96 -17.92
N VAL A 69 -4.78 7.02 -17.01
CA VAL A 69 -3.97 5.81 -16.89
C VAL A 69 -4.84 4.56 -16.93
N GLU A 70 -4.30 3.51 -17.54
CA GLU A 70 -4.87 2.17 -17.47
C GLU A 70 -4.07 1.35 -16.46
N ILE A 71 -4.78 0.60 -15.62
CA ILE A 71 -4.20 -0.28 -14.61
C ILE A 71 -4.94 -1.62 -14.72
N ASN A 72 -4.23 -2.63 -15.25
CA ASN A 72 -4.80 -3.94 -15.54
C ASN A 72 -4.36 -5.00 -14.52
N ASN A 73 -3.34 -4.70 -13.73
CA ASN A 73 -2.79 -5.60 -12.71
C ASN A 73 -2.05 -4.82 -11.63
N PRO A 74 -1.78 -5.44 -10.45
CA PRO A 74 -1.06 -4.80 -9.35
C PRO A 74 0.35 -4.31 -9.71
N ASP A 75 1.07 -5.00 -10.60
CA ASP A 75 2.41 -4.60 -11.01
C ASP A 75 2.40 -3.26 -11.77
N GLU A 76 1.37 -3.05 -12.60
CA GLU A 76 1.17 -1.75 -13.28
C GLU A 76 0.82 -0.64 -12.29
N ALA A 77 -0.03 -0.92 -11.29
CA ALA A 77 -0.35 0.03 -10.23
C ALA A 77 0.93 0.46 -9.49
N MET A 78 1.75 -0.51 -9.07
CA MET A 78 3.01 -0.24 -8.38
C MET A 78 4.00 0.57 -9.24
N LYS A 79 4.14 0.23 -10.51
CA LYS A 79 5.00 0.99 -11.45
C LYS A 79 4.54 2.44 -11.63
N LYS A 80 3.24 2.72 -11.52
CA LYS A 80 2.66 4.06 -11.57
C LYS A 80 2.75 4.80 -10.23
N GLY A 81 3.23 4.13 -9.18
CA GLY A 81 3.40 4.69 -7.85
C GLY A 81 2.15 4.59 -6.97
N ILE A 82 1.31 3.59 -7.20
CA ILE A 82 0.19 3.26 -6.31
C ILE A 82 0.60 2.03 -5.50
N ALA A 83 0.61 2.13 -4.18
CA ALA A 83 0.86 1.02 -3.27
C ALA A 83 -0.40 0.68 -2.48
N MET A 84 -0.53 -0.56 -2.07
CA MET A 84 -1.66 -1.03 -1.26
C MET A 84 -1.16 -1.83 -0.07
N VAL A 85 -1.63 -1.46 1.11
CA VAL A 85 -1.50 -2.24 2.34
C VAL A 85 -2.81 -3.01 2.52
N HIS A 86 -2.73 -4.33 2.39
CA HIS A 86 -3.90 -5.20 2.46
C HIS A 86 -4.34 -5.43 3.90
N GLN A 87 -5.62 -5.70 4.08
CA GLN A 87 -6.23 -6.10 5.36
C GLN A 87 -5.64 -7.41 5.88
N GLU A 88 -5.44 -8.38 5.01
CA GLU A 88 -4.83 -9.65 5.34
C GLU A 88 -3.33 -9.60 5.08
N LEU A 89 -2.55 -9.71 6.15
CA LEU A 89 -1.11 -9.87 6.06
C LEU A 89 -0.80 -11.22 5.41
N GLN A 90 -0.02 -11.19 4.35
CA GLN A 90 0.51 -12.41 3.71
C GLN A 90 2.05 -12.44 3.82
N PRO A 91 2.57 -12.38 5.04
CA PRO A 91 4.01 -12.41 5.24
C PRO A 91 4.55 -13.82 4.98
N VAL A 92 5.84 -13.90 4.71
CA VAL A 92 6.61 -15.16 4.75
C VAL A 92 7.32 -15.22 6.10
N PRO A 93 6.73 -15.88 7.14
CA PRO A 93 7.22 -15.79 8.52
C PRO A 93 8.65 -16.33 8.69
N ALA A 94 9.04 -17.32 7.89
CA ALA A 94 10.36 -17.93 7.93
C ALA A 94 11.48 -17.05 7.31
N ARG A 95 11.11 -15.94 6.67
CA ARG A 95 12.04 -15.00 6.06
C ARG A 95 12.28 -13.81 6.96
N SER A 96 13.41 -13.12 6.74
CA SER A 96 13.74 -11.91 7.48
C SER A 96 12.78 -10.75 7.17
N VAL A 97 12.75 -9.75 8.03
CA VAL A 97 12.04 -8.48 7.81
C VAL A 97 12.44 -7.89 6.46
N ALA A 98 13.75 -7.81 6.19
CA ALA A 98 14.25 -7.24 4.93
C ALA A 98 13.83 -8.06 3.71
N GLU A 99 13.88 -9.39 3.76
CA GLU A 99 13.42 -10.22 2.65
C GLU A 99 11.93 -10.03 2.37
N ASN A 100 11.10 -9.89 3.41
CA ASN A 100 9.67 -9.60 3.24
C ASN A 100 9.43 -8.20 2.63
N MET A 101 10.19 -7.18 3.06
CA MET A 101 10.10 -5.83 2.48
C MET A 101 10.48 -5.80 1.00
N TYR A 102 11.44 -6.62 0.59
CA TYR A 102 11.95 -6.66 -0.79
C TYR A 102 11.40 -7.82 -1.63
N LEU A 103 10.39 -8.54 -1.14
CA LEU A 103 9.79 -9.65 -1.89
C LEU A 103 9.33 -9.17 -3.27
N GLY A 104 9.78 -9.86 -4.33
CA GLY A 104 9.52 -9.50 -5.73
C GLY A 104 10.39 -8.38 -6.32
N ARG A 105 11.24 -7.69 -5.50
CA ARG A 105 12.07 -6.55 -5.95
C ARG A 105 13.46 -6.53 -5.30
N PHE A 106 14.06 -7.69 -5.12
CA PHE A 106 15.37 -7.81 -4.47
C PHE A 106 16.44 -6.96 -5.17
N PRO A 107 17.21 -6.13 -4.41
CA PRO A 107 18.35 -5.44 -4.99
C PRO A 107 19.39 -6.45 -5.46
N THR A 108 19.92 -6.25 -6.65
CA THR A 108 20.93 -7.14 -7.23
C THR A 108 22.24 -6.40 -7.42
N LYS A 109 23.37 -7.12 -7.23
CA LYS A 109 24.68 -6.61 -7.59
C LYS A 109 24.77 -6.43 -9.09
N CYS A 110 25.55 -5.41 -9.50
CA CYS A 110 25.83 -5.19 -10.90
C CYS A 110 26.57 -6.42 -11.48
N GLY A 111 26.01 -7.03 -12.52
CA GLY A 111 26.63 -8.20 -13.17
C GLY A 111 25.60 -9.07 -13.90
N PRO A 112 26.06 -9.96 -14.79
CA PRO A 112 25.19 -10.79 -15.62
C PRO A 112 24.36 -11.81 -14.82
N LEU A 113 24.83 -12.21 -13.65
CA LEU A 113 24.20 -13.25 -12.80
C LEU A 113 23.11 -12.73 -11.87
N LYS A 114 22.87 -11.40 -11.80
CA LYS A 114 21.85 -10.78 -10.95
C LYS A 114 21.79 -11.32 -9.50
N VAL A 115 22.96 -11.51 -8.88
CA VAL A 115 23.06 -12.00 -7.49
C VAL A 115 22.47 -10.98 -6.54
N ILE A 116 21.64 -11.41 -5.57
CA ILE A 116 21.02 -10.53 -4.57
C ILE A 116 22.09 -9.82 -3.75
N ASP A 117 21.95 -8.52 -3.58
CA ASP A 117 22.79 -7.71 -2.71
C ASP A 117 22.18 -7.64 -1.31
N HIS A 118 22.46 -8.65 -0.50
CA HIS A 118 21.97 -8.73 0.87
C HIS A 118 22.41 -7.53 1.73
N LYS A 119 23.65 -7.03 1.54
CA LYS A 119 24.16 -5.91 2.32
C LYS A 119 23.29 -4.67 2.07
N LYS A 120 23.12 -4.30 0.81
CA LYS A 120 22.28 -3.18 0.41
C LYS A 120 20.84 -3.35 0.90
N MET A 121 20.27 -4.56 0.78
CA MET A 121 18.93 -4.87 1.24
C MET A 121 18.74 -4.58 2.73
N TYR A 122 19.66 -5.02 3.58
CA TYR A 122 19.59 -4.78 5.02
C TYR A 122 19.81 -3.31 5.38
N GLU A 123 20.76 -2.63 4.75
CA GLU A 123 21.03 -1.20 4.98
C GLU A 123 19.83 -0.34 4.58
N ASP A 124 19.24 -0.59 3.43
CA ASP A 124 18.07 0.14 2.96
C ASP A 124 16.84 -0.15 3.83
N THR A 125 16.63 -1.41 4.26
CA THR A 125 15.57 -1.77 5.20
C THR A 125 15.70 -0.99 6.51
N ALA A 126 16.91 -0.93 7.09
CA ALA A 126 17.13 -0.19 8.33
C ALA A 126 16.77 1.31 8.20
N LYS A 127 17.04 1.92 7.05
CA LYS A 127 16.63 3.31 6.78
C LYS A 127 15.13 3.46 6.76
N TRP A 128 14.42 2.60 6.02
CA TRP A 128 12.97 2.67 5.91
C TRP A 128 12.25 2.40 7.22
N LEU A 129 12.76 1.46 8.02
CA LEU A 129 12.22 1.21 9.36
C LEU A 129 12.36 2.45 10.25
N LYS A 130 13.51 3.13 10.23
CA LYS A 130 13.71 4.40 10.97
C LYS A 130 12.77 5.50 10.50
N GLU A 131 12.53 5.62 9.19
CA GLU A 131 11.60 6.59 8.60
C GLU A 131 10.19 6.45 9.22
N VAL A 132 9.74 5.22 9.42
CA VAL A 132 8.45 4.92 10.06
C VAL A 132 8.54 4.78 11.58
N LYS A 133 9.65 5.24 12.19
CA LYS A 133 9.92 5.22 13.65
C LYS A 133 9.87 3.81 14.25
N MET A 134 10.34 2.82 13.52
CA MET A 134 10.42 1.43 13.97
C MET A 134 11.88 1.03 14.20
N ASP A 135 12.12 0.32 15.31
CA ASP A 135 13.45 -0.16 15.70
C ASP A 135 13.45 -1.70 15.74
N PHE A 136 13.47 -2.30 14.55
CA PHE A 136 13.60 -3.75 14.39
C PHE A 136 14.91 -4.08 13.69
N ASP A 137 15.48 -5.24 14.06
CA ASP A 137 16.61 -5.79 13.30
C ASP A 137 16.10 -6.23 11.90
N PRO A 138 16.62 -5.66 10.80
CA PRO A 138 16.26 -6.11 9.45
C PRO A 138 16.49 -7.59 9.17
N LYS A 139 17.36 -8.23 9.95
CA LYS A 139 17.70 -9.67 9.85
C LYS A 139 16.78 -10.56 10.70
N ALA A 140 16.02 -9.99 11.63
CA ALA A 140 15.09 -10.77 12.45
C ALA A 140 14.10 -11.52 11.56
N GLN A 141 13.73 -12.73 11.96
CA GLN A 141 12.64 -13.45 11.29
C GLN A 141 11.31 -12.73 11.50
N LEU A 142 10.54 -12.54 10.44
CA LEU A 142 9.28 -11.84 10.53
C LEU A 142 8.29 -12.54 11.46
N GLY A 143 8.31 -13.88 11.48
CA GLY A 143 7.46 -14.68 12.37
C GLY A 143 7.74 -14.52 13.86
N SER A 144 8.86 -13.91 14.26
CA SER A 144 9.14 -13.58 15.68
C SER A 144 8.50 -12.27 16.13
N LEU A 145 7.96 -11.49 15.21
CA LEU A 145 7.32 -10.21 15.51
C LEU A 145 5.84 -10.38 15.88
N SER A 146 5.32 -9.46 16.68
CA SER A 146 3.87 -9.38 16.93
C SER A 146 3.12 -8.96 15.65
N ILE A 147 1.81 -9.22 15.62
CA ILE A 147 0.95 -8.85 14.48
C ILE A 147 1.06 -7.34 14.17
N GLY A 148 1.03 -6.47 15.19
CA GLY A 148 1.17 -5.03 15.01
C GLY A 148 2.54 -4.63 14.45
N GLN A 149 3.61 -5.34 14.84
CA GLN A 149 4.95 -5.14 14.28
C GLN A 149 5.04 -5.59 12.83
N MET A 150 4.42 -6.73 12.48
CA MET A 150 4.34 -7.20 11.09
C MET A 150 3.60 -6.19 10.20
N GLN A 151 2.52 -5.58 10.70
CA GLN A 151 1.82 -4.52 9.96
C GLN A 151 2.70 -3.28 9.77
N SER A 152 3.48 -2.92 10.79
CA SER A 152 4.43 -1.81 10.66
C SER A 152 5.48 -2.09 9.58
N VAL A 153 5.90 -3.35 9.42
CA VAL A 153 6.78 -3.77 8.32
C VAL A 153 6.09 -3.61 6.95
N GLU A 154 4.81 -3.95 6.83
CA GLU A 154 4.06 -3.74 5.58
C GLU A 154 3.88 -2.24 5.26
N ILE A 155 3.68 -1.40 6.26
CA ILE A 155 3.66 0.06 6.08
C ILE A 155 5.04 0.55 5.60
N ALA A 156 6.13 0.12 6.25
CA ALA A 156 7.49 0.45 5.84
C ALA A 156 7.79 0.01 4.40
N LYS A 157 7.30 -1.16 4.01
CA LYS A 157 7.38 -1.67 2.65
C LYS A 157 6.65 -0.76 1.65
N ALA A 158 5.42 -0.34 1.95
CA ALA A 158 4.66 0.58 1.08
C ALA A 158 5.36 1.95 0.96
N VAL A 159 5.87 2.51 2.07
CA VAL A 159 6.65 3.77 2.07
C VAL A 159 7.94 3.61 1.27
N SER A 160 8.65 2.48 1.40
CA SER A 160 9.89 2.20 0.69
C SER A 160 9.74 2.14 -0.84
N GLN A 161 8.53 1.95 -1.33
CA GLN A 161 8.21 2.00 -2.76
C GLN A 161 8.13 3.43 -3.32
N GLN A 162 8.26 4.44 -2.45
CA GLN A 162 8.10 5.86 -2.82
C GLN A 162 6.79 6.11 -3.57
N ALA A 163 5.73 5.45 -3.10
CA ALA A 163 4.43 5.51 -3.74
C ALA A 163 3.87 6.95 -3.70
N LYS A 164 3.24 7.35 -4.79
CA LYS A 164 2.54 8.63 -4.92
C LYS A 164 1.19 8.60 -4.20
N VAL A 165 0.57 7.42 -4.15
CA VAL A 165 -0.70 7.13 -3.49
C VAL A 165 -0.55 5.83 -2.71
N ILE A 166 -0.92 5.83 -1.44
CA ILE A 166 -0.94 4.63 -0.60
C ILE A 166 -2.38 4.35 -0.21
N ILE A 167 -2.83 3.16 -0.51
CA ILE A 167 -4.15 2.65 -0.13
C ILE A 167 -4.00 1.83 1.13
N PHE A 168 -4.83 2.11 2.15
CA PHE A 168 -4.97 1.29 3.34
C PHE A 168 -6.36 0.66 3.33
N ASP A 169 -6.45 -0.67 3.15
CA ASP A 169 -7.72 -1.40 3.19
C ASP A 169 -7.91 -2.00 4.57
N GLU A 170 -8.74 -1.33 5.40
CA GLU A 170 -9.06 -1.71 6.79
C GLU A 170 -7.85 -2.08 7.69
N PRO A 171 -6.84 -1.19 7.82
CA PRO A 171 -5.64 -1.50 8.60
C PRO A 171 -5.89 -1.61 10.12
N THR A 172 -7.12 -1.36 10.58
CA THR A 172 -7.42 -1.03 11.98
C THR A 172 -7.60 -2.23 12.91
N SER A 173 -7.69 -3.46 12.44
CA SER A 173 -7.81 -4.62 13.35
C SER A 173 -6.61 -4.82 14.28
N SER A 174 -5.49 -4.16 14.02
CA SER A 174 -4.25 -4.28 14.78
C SER A 174 -3.48 -2.96 15.00
N LEU A 175 -3.93 -1.82 14.43
CA LEU A 175 -3.30 -0.50 14.62
C LEU A 175 -3.73 0.21 15.92
N SER A 176 -4.68 -0.33 16.66
CA SER A 176 -5.16 0.26 17.91
C SER A 176 -4.05 0.52 18.94
N CYS A 177 -2.92 -0.17 18.86
CA CYS A 177 -1.79 0.01 19.79
C CYS A 177 -0.85 1.17 19.39
N LEU A 178 -0.74 1.51 18.11
CA LEU A 178 0.19 2.55 17.64
C LEU A 178 -0.43 3.95 17.66
N LEU A 179 -1.76 4.06 17.56
CA LEU A 179 -2.45 5.36 17.60
C LEU A 179 -2.55 5.96 19.01
N TYR A 180 -2.42 5.14 20.06
CA TYR A 180 -2.47 5.61 21.45
C TYR A 180 -1.14 6.17 21.98
N THR A 181 -0.04 6.06 21.23
CA THR A 181 1.28 6.57 21.64
C THR A 181 1.68 7.90 21.02
N SER A 182 0.86 8.47 20.15
CA SER A 182 1.07 9.83 19.64
C SER A 182 0.35 10.82 20.57
N PRO A 183 1.07 11.77 21.20
CA PRO A 183 0.41 12.83 21.97
C PRO A 183 -0.52 13.60 21.01
N SER A 184 -1.76 13.80 21.47
CA SER A 184 -2.73 14.59 20.74
C SER A 184 -2.20 16.02 20.53
N PRO A 185 -2.38 16.64 19.35
CA PRO A 185 -2.02 18.05 19.14
C PRO A 185 -2.76 19.04 20.04
N ARG A 186 -3.64 18.56 20.94
CA ARG A 186 -4.38 19.38 21.90
C ARG A 186 -3.73 19.48 23.27
N ASP A 187 -2.60 18.79 23.50
CA ASP A 187 -1.87 18.78 24.79
C ASP A 187 -0.55 19.58 24.72
N ALA A 188 -0.42 20.49 23.71
CA ALA A 188 0.69 21.43 23.57
C ALA A 188 0.19 22.86 23.67
#